data_7418a29457759cb8a30d4624c42242e0
#
_entry.id   7418a29457759cb8a30d4624c42242e0
#
_cell.length_a   1.000
_cell.length_b   1.000
_cell.length_c   1.000
_cell.angle_alpha   90.00
_cell.angle_beta   90.00
_cell.angle_gamma   90.00
#
_symmetry.space_group_name_H-M   'P 1'
#
loop_
_entity.id
_entity.type
_entity.pdbx_description
1 polymer ?
#
loop_
_entity_poly.entity_id
_entity_poly.type
_entity_poly.pdbx_seq_one_letter_code
_entity_poly.pdbx_strand_id
1 'polypeptide(L)'
;GLEGVVIGTRQRPGRRRGRARRGQVGDAAGRIVHASGRHWIGIEREEKYIRVAQKRIDAVTPSPAEALTLSEKRKQARVPFGALLENGLLNPGESLYFARNGKRAKILSNGHIKCGDVTGSIHGVAKSLMNGAPVNGWDVWFYKDANGNKIVIDELRKQFKVKG
;
A
#
# COMPACT_ATOMS: atom_id res chain seq x y z
N GLY A 1 21.15 5.30 -32.56
CA GLY A 1 21.96 6.24 -31.87
C GLY A 1 21.23 6.67 -30.62
N LEU A 2 21.66 6.21 -29.49
CA LEU A 2 21.05 6.57 -28.20
C LEU A 2 22.05 7.45 -27.47
N GLU A 3 21.86 8.73 -27.57
CA GLU A 3 22.56 9.73 -26.78
C GLU A 3 21.68 10.14 -25.64
N GLY A 4 22.24 10.20 -24.45
CA GLY A 4 21.53 10.81 -23.37
C GLY A 4 22.14 10.64 -22.00
N VAL A 5 23.36 11.07 -21.80
CA VAL A 5 23.87 11.35 -20.46
C VAL A 5 23.83 12.85 -20.25
N VAL A 6 22.97 13.32 -19.38
CA VAL A 6 22.95 14.72 -18.98
C VAL A 6 23.49 14.82 -17.56
N ILE A 7 24.56 15.55 -17.40
CA ILE A 7 25.21 15.81 -16.12
C ILE A 7 24.76 17.18 -15.62
N GLY A 8 23.99 17.21 -14.54
CA GLY A 8 23.59 18.44 -13.89
C GLY A 8 23.63 18.32 -12.38
N THR A 9 24.25 19.29 -11.71
CA THR A 9 24.28 19.36 -10.25
C THR A 9 23.29 20.37 -9.74
N ARG A 10 22.36 19.95 -8.89
CA ARG A 10 21.56 20.87 -8.08
C ARG A 10 21.74 20.57 -6.62
N GLN A 11 22.45 21.44 -5.93
CA GLN A 11 22.51 21.41 -4.45
C GLN A 11 21.17 21.91 -3.88
N ARG A 12 20.57 21.14 -3.00
CA ARG A 12 19.53 21.62 -2.08
C ARG A 12 20.18 21.79 -0.69
N PRO A 13 19.98 22.91 -0.02
CA PRO A 13 20.46 23.10 1.34
C PRO A 13 19.58 22.35 2.34
N GLY A 14 20.23 21.62 3.23
CA GLY A 14 19.80 21.30 4.58
C GLY A 14 18.67 20.32 4.80
N ARG A 15 18.99 19.01 4.79
CA ARG A 15 18.34 18.04 5.69
C ARG A 15 19.34 17.02 6.20
N ARG A 16 19.28 16.72 7.50
CA ARG A 16 20.20 15.88 8.27
C ARG A 16 20.40 14.50 7.64
N ARG A 17 21.64 14.10 7.58
CA ARG A 17 22.19 12.94 6.89
C ARG A 17 21.89 11.65 7.64
N GLY A 18 20.98 10.83 7.11
CA GLY A 18 21.15 9.38 7.23
C GLY A 18 22.19 8.98 6.18
N ARG A 19 23.19 8.18 6.56
CA ARG A 19 24.24 7.67 5.66
C ARG A 19 23.63 6.72 4.63
N ALA A 20 23.04 7.24 3.56
CA ALA A 20 22.79 6.47 2.36
C ALA A 20 24.15 6.24 1.68
N ARG A 21 24.48 4.99 1.36
CA ARG A 21 25.67 4.63 0.59
C ARG A 21 25.56 5.35 -0.76
N ARG A 22 26.37 6.41 -0.92
CA ARG A 22 26.47 7.15 -2.18
C ARG A 22 26.94 6.18 -3.26
N GLY A 23 26.23 6.08 -4.37
CA GLY A 23 26.66 5.41 -5.58
C GLY A 23 25.85 4.22 -6.09
N GLN A 24 24.92 3.64 -5.32
CA GLN A 24 24.20 2.43 -5.77
C GLN A 24 22.75 2.65 -6.24
N VAL A 25 22.12 3.76 -5.88
CA VAL A 25 20.68 3.97 -6.17
C VAL A 25 20.45 4.40 -7.62
N GLY A 26 21.31 5.23 -8.18
CA GLY A 26 21.17 5.71 -9.56
C GLY A 26 21.40 4.61 -10.61
N ASP A 27 22.38 3.74 -10.38
CA ASP A 27 22.73 2.62 -11.25
C ASP A 27 21.59 1.57 -11.34
N ALA A 28 21.01 1.20 -10.21
CA ALA A 28 19.90 0.24 -10.19
C ALA A 28 18.65 0.76 -10.94
N ALA A 29 18.31 2.02 -10.73
CA ALA A 29 17.18 2.64 -11.43
C ALA A 29 17.41 2.71 -12.94
N GLY A 30 18.60 3.12 -13.38
CA GLY A 30 18.97 3.18 -14.80
C GLY A 30 18.87 1.82 -15.48
N ARG A 31 19.33 0.74 -14.84
CA ARG A 31 19.24 -0.61 -15.38
C ARG A 31 17.82 -1.10 -15.59
N ILE A 32 16.92 -0.82 -14.63
CA ILE A 32 15.51 -1.19 -14.75
C ILE A 32 14.85 -0.45 -15.92
N VAL A 33 15.11 0.84 -16.06
CA VAL A 33 14.53 1.65 -17.13
C VAL A 33 15.08 1.21 -18.50
N HIS A 34 16.38 0.94 -18.63
CA HIS A 34 16.99 0.44 -19.85
C HIS A 34 16.44 -0.94 -20.24
N ALA A 35 16.32 -1.86 -19.29
CA ALA A 35 15.70 -3.16 -19.51
C ALA A 35 14.25 -3.08 -20.01
N SER A 36 13.54 -2.00 -19.67
CA SER A 36 12.16 -1.73 -20.13
C SER A 36 12.07 -0.97 -21.46
N GLY A 37 13.19 -0.72 -22.13
CA GLY A 37 13.23 0.01 -23.40
C GLY A 37 12.82 1.48 -23.29
N ARG A 38 12.83 2.06 -22.09
CA ARG A 38 12.44 3.47 -21.86
C ARG A 38 13.67 4.38 -21.85
N HIS A 39 13.46 5.62 -22.23
CA HIS A 39 14.48 6.66 -22.07
C HIS A 39 14.64 7.02 -20.59
N TRP A 40 15.87 7.28 -20.20
CA TRP A 40 16.20 7.65 -18.83
C TRP A 40 17.29 8.73 -18.83
N ILE A 41 17.35 9.48 -17.75
CA ILE A 41 18.38 10.48 -17.50
C ILE A 41 18.96 10.19 -16.13
N GLY A 42 20.27 9.96 -16.10
CA GLY A 42 21.04 9.80 -14.87
C GLY A 42 21.83 11.08 -14.56
N ILE A 43 21.91 11.45 -13.31
CA ILE A 43 22.70 12.58 -12.83
C ILE A 43 23.72 12.05 -11.83
N GLU A 44 24.99 12.12 -12.18
CA GLU A 44 26.11 11.76 -11.31
C GLU A 44 27.22 12.80 -11.48
N ARG A 45 27.90 13.11 -10.40
CA ARG A 45 28.96 14.13 -10.36
C ARG A 45 30.34 13.53 -10.63
N GLU A 46 30.56 12.31 -10.17
CA GLU A 46 31.87 11.66 -10.21
C GLU A 46 32.00 10.81 -11.47
N GLU A 47 32.92 11.19 -12.34
CA GLU A 47 33.12 10.51 -13.64
C GLU A 47 33.39 9.02 -13.51
N LYS A 48 34.14 8.62 -12.48
CA LYS A 48 34.40 7.19 -12.21
C LYS A 48 33.13 6.37 -11.99
N TYR A 49 32.12 6.97 -11.36
CA TYR A 49 30.83 6.30 -11.14
C TYR A 49 29.96 6.32 -12.41
N ILE A 50 30.05 7.37 -13.21
CA ILE A 50 29.40 7.44 -14.53
C ILE A 50 29.85 6.29 -15.39
N ARG A 51 31.18 6.09 -15.54
CA ARG A 51 31.74 5.00 -16.37
C ARG A 51 31.31 3.62 -15.88
N VAL A 52 31.29 3.40 -14.56
CA VAL A 52 30.86 2.12 -13.99
C VAL A 52 29.38 1.89 -14.19
N ALA A 53 28.55 2.93 -13.99
CA ALA A 53 27.10 2.85 -14.20
C ALA A 53 26.78 2.58 -15.66
N GLN A 54 27.41 3.31 -16.58
CA GLN A 54 27.23 3.12 -18.03
C GLN A 54 27.55 1.69 -18.45
N LYS A 55 28.71 1.16 -18.08
CA LYS A 55 29.10 -0.23 -18.38
C LYS A 55 28.08 -1.26 -17.88
N ARG A 56 27.51 -1.03 -16.69
CA ARG A 56 26.48 -1.93 -16.13
C ARG A 56 25.14 -1.81 -16.82
N ILE A 57 24.78 -0.64 -17.31
CA ILE A 57 23.55 -0.40 -18.04
C ILE A 57 23.64 -1.01 -19.45
N ASP A 58 24.76 -0.80 -20.12
CA ASP A 58 25.03 -1.33 -21.45
C ASP A 58 25.05 -2.88 -21.47
N ALA A 59 25.41 -3.49 -20.34
CA ALA A 59 25.37 -4.95 -20.17
C ALA A 59 23.97 -5.52 -19.96
N VAL A 60 22.94 -4.68 -19.82
CA VAL A 60 21.56 -5.14 -19.63
C VAL A 60 20.92 -5.37 -20.99
N THR A 61 20.55 -6.60 -21.26
CA THR A 61 19.75 -6.94 -22.45
C THR A 61 18.29 -6.48 -22.22
N PRO A 62 17.69 -5.69 -23.10
CA PRO A 62 16.29 -5.32 -22.99
C PRO A 62 15.40 -6.58 -22.98
N SER A 63 14.48 -6.62 -22.03
CA SER A 63 13.48 -7.69 -21.99
C SER A 63 12.48 -7.51 -23.14
N PRO A 64 11.98 -8.62 -23.75
CA PRO A 64 10.89 -8.53 -24.72
C PRO A 64 9.71 -7.74 -24.14
N ALA A 65 9.04 -6.96 -24.97
CA ALA A 65 7.92 -6.11 -24.53
C ALA A 65 6.81 -6.90 -23.82
N GLU A 66 6.63 -8.17 -24.19
CA GLU A 66 5.68 -9.10 -23.57
C GLU A 66 6.04 -9.47 -22.12
N ALA A 67 7.33 -9.50 -21.77
CA ALA A 67 7.77 -9.72 -20.39
C ALA A 67 7.59 -8.47 -19.51
N LEU A 68 7.38 -7.31 -20.11
CA LEU A 68 7.19 -6.03 -19.45
C LEU A 68 5.71 -5.71 -19.17
N THR A 69 4.78 -6.49 -19.67
CA THR A 69 3.39 -6.53 -19.18
C THR A 69 3.33 -7.16 -17.79
N LEU A 70 4.28 -6.76 -16.93
CA LEU A 70 4.07 -6.87 -15.50
C LEU A 70 2.77 -6.16 -15.22
N SER A 71 1.75 -6.98 -14.94
CA SER A 71 0.50 -6.51 -14.38
C SER A 71 0.85 -5.47 -13.32
N GLU A 72 0.71 -4.19 -13.66
CA GLU A 72 0.55 -3.20 -12.62
C GLU A 72 -0.56 -3.79 -11.77
N LYS A 73 -0.22 -4.29 -10.59
CA LYS A 73 -1.23 -4.56 -9.57
C LYS A 73 -1.92 -3.23 -9.38
N ARG A 74 -2.97 -2.98 -10.17
CA ARG A 74 -3.81 -1.81 -10.02
C ARG A 74 -4.08 -1.76 -8.54
N LYS A 75 -3.61 -0.70 -7.88
CA LYS A 75 -3.90 -0.50 -6.46
C LYS A 75 -5.40 -0.56 -6.36
N GLN A 76 -5.91 -1.71 -5.95
CA GLN A 76 -7.36 -1.89 -5.84
C GLN A 76 -7.88 -0.77 -4.96
N ALA A 77 -8.91 -0.09 -5.42
CA ALA A 77 -9.54 0.99 -4.68
C ALA A 77 -9.82 0.51 -3.25
N ARG A 78 -9.41 1.30 -2.27
CA ARG A 78 -9.66 0.99 -0.87
C ARG A 78 -11.15 1.13 -0.62
N VAL A 79 -11.80 0.08 -0.17
CA VAL A 79 -13.20 0.12 0.26
C VAL A 79 -13.22 0.64 1.70
N PRO A 80 -13.79 1.83 1.98
CA PRO A 80 -13.97 2.30 3.35
C PRO A 80 -15.07 1.48 4.05
N PHE A 81 -15.00 1.36 5.37
CA PHE A 81 -16.02 0.61 6.13
C PHE A 81 -17.43 1.20 5.97
N GLY A 82 -17.53 2.53 5.86
CA GLY A 82 -18.80 3.22 5.62
C GLY A 82 -19.51 2.78 4.34
N ALA A 83 -18.77 2.39 3.29
CA ALA A 83 -19.36 1.90 2.05
C ALA A 83 -20.19 0.62 2.24
N LEU A 84 -19.88 -0.21 3.24
CA LEU A 84 -20.71 -1.38 3.57
C LEU A 84 -22.05 -0.98 4.14
N LEU A 85 -22.12 0.13 4.88
CA LEU A 85 -23.35 0.68 5.42
C LEU A 85 -24.22 1.31 4.32
N GLU A 86 -23.59 2.13 3.47
CA GLU A 86 -24.24 2.79 2.33
C GLU A 86 -24.86 1.80 1.36
N ASN A 87 -24.27 0.61 1.23
CA ASN A 87 -24.77 -0.46 0.37
C ASN A 87 -25.66 -1.49 1.11
N GLY A 88 -26.03 -1.23 2.35
CA GLY A 88 -26.94 -2.08 3.12
C GLY A 88 -26.40 -3.46 3.48
N LEU A 89 -25.07 -3.66 3.41
CA LEU A 89 -24.43 -4.91 3.82
C LEU A 89 -24.30 -5.03 5.34
N LEU A 90 -24.27 -3.89 6.02
CA LEU A 90 -24.35 -3.75 7.48
C LEU A 90 -25.21 -2.55 7.82
N ASN A 91 -25.93 -2.61 8.93
CA ASN A 91 -26.82 -1.53 9.35
C ASN A 91 -26.28 -0.82 10.60
N PRO A 92 -26.48 0.52 10.70
CA PRO A 92 -26.22 1.23 11.95
C PRO A 92 -27.03 0.59 13.09
N GLY A 93 -26.38 0.44 14.24
CA GLY A 93 -26.97 -0.23 15.41
C GLY A 93 -26.64 -1.73 15.51
N GLU A 94 -26.22 -2.39 14.44
CA GLU A 94 -25.75 -3.76 14.49
C GLU A 94 -24.47 -3.88 15.32
N SER A 95 -24.17 -5.11 15.75
CA SER A 95 -23.03 -5.40 16.61
C SER A 95 -21.95 -6.17 15.86
N LEU A 96 -20.72 -5.70 16.00
CA LEU A 96 -19.53 -6.45 15.63
C LEU A 96 -18.92 -7.11 16.87
N TYR A 97 -18.25 -8.22 16.65
CA TYR A 97 -17.63 -9.03 17.71
C TYR A 97 -16.13 -9.10 17.48
N PHE A 98 -15.36 -8.75 18.50
CA PHE A 98 -13.90 -8.78 18.42
C PHE A 98 -13.37 -10.22 18.58
N ALA A 99 -12.47 -10.62 17.68
CA ALA A 99 -11.97 -12.01 17.60
C ALA A 99 -11.40 -12.55 18.90
N ARG A 100 -10.55 -11.76 19.60
CA ARG A 100 -9.78 -12.25 20.74
C ARG A 100 -10.58 -12.48 22.02
N ASN A 101 -11.51 -11.57 22.32
CA ASN A 101 -12.20 -11.58 23.63
C ASN A 101 -13.72 -11.49 23.51
N GLY A 102 -14.25 -11.53 22.28
CA GLY A 102 -15.68 -11.47 22.02
C GLY A 102 -16.33 -10.14 22.39
N LYS A 103 -15.54 -9.09 22.71
CA LYS A 103 -16.10 -7.77 23.01
C LYS A 103 -16.97 -7.31 21.86
N ARG A 104 -18.10 -6.68 22.22
CA ARG A 104 -19.09 -6.20 21.28
C ARG A 104 -18.87 -4.73 20.97
N ALA A 105 -18.85 -4.36 19.71
CA ALA A 105 -18.86 -2.97 19.27
C ALA A 105 -20.14 -2.70 18.48
N LYS A 106 -20.78 -1.57 18.73
CA LYS A 106 -21.97 -1.10 18.03
C LYS A 106 -21.56 -0.28 16.81
N ILE A 107 -22.16 -0.53 15.66
CA ILE A 107 -21.95 0.23 14.44
C ILE A 107 -22.71 1.54 14.52
N LEU A 108 -22.06 2.66 14.19
CA LEU A 108 -22.64 3.99 14.16
C LEU A 108 -22.95 4.40 12.71
N SER A 109 -23.91 5.34 12.54
CA SER A 109 -24.34 5.83 11.22
C SER A 109 -23.23 6.53 10.42
N ASN A 110 -22.22 7.05 11.08
CA ASN A 110 -21.08 7.75 10.46
C ASN A 110 -19.96 6.80 10.00
N GLY A 111 -20.16 5.48 9.98
CA GLY A 111 -19.13 4.51 9.61
C GLY A 111 -18.08 4.24 10.69
N HIS A 112 -18.26 4.73 11.91
CA HIS A 112 -17.47 4.35 13.06
C HIS A 112 -18.10 3.20 13.84
N ILE A 113 -17.35 2.65 14.79
CA ILE A 113 -17.84 1.68 15.76
C ILE A 113 -17.56 2.13 17.17
N LYS A 114 -18.42 1.77 18.11
CA LYS A 114 -18.27 2.06 19.54
C LYS A 114 -18.17 0.77 20.34
N CYS A 115 -17.08 0.59 21.10
CA CYS A 115 -16.86 -0.53 22.01
C CYS A 115 -16.55 -0.02 23.42
N GLY A 116 -17.50 -0.10 24.32
CA GLY A 116 -17.42 0.57 25.64
C GLY A 116 -17.31 2.08 25.44
N ASP A 117 -16.26 2.68 26.00
CA ASP A 117 -15.98 4.12 25.90
C ASP A 117 -15.17 4.51 24.67
N VAL A 118 -14.65 3.51 23.92
CA VAL A 118 -13.83 3.77 22.75
C VAL A 118 -14.71 3.85 21.49
N THR A 119 -14.60 4.98 20.79
CA THR A 119 -15.28 5.20 19.51
C THR A 119 -14.25 5.55 18.43
N GLY A 120 -14.41 5.02 17.23
CA GLY A 120 -13.51 5.31 16.11
C GLY A 120 -13.69 4.36 14.95
N SER A 121 -12.71 4.37 14.02
CA SER A 121 -12.69 3.43 12.91
C SER A 121 -12.50 1.97 13.41
N ILE A 122 -12.86 1.00 12.56
CA ILE A 122 -12.65 -0.44 12.83
C ILE A 122 -11.18 -0.76 13.20
N HIS A 123 -10.21 -0.06 12.59
CA HIS A 123 -8.80 -0.20 12.91
C HIS A 123 -8.43 0.47 14.25
N GLY A 124 -8.94 1.69 14.48
CA GLY A 124 -8.64 2.46 15.68
C GLY A 124 -9.15 1.77 16.95
N VAL A 125 -10.40 1.32 16.95
CA VAL A 125 -10.99 0.59 18.09
C VAL A 125 -10.29 -0.74 18.29
N ALA A 126 -9.98 -1.50 17.21
CA ALA A 126 -9.24 -2.74 17.32
C ALA A 126 -7.84 -2.53 17.92
N LYS A 127 -7.11 -1.48 17.48
CA LYS A 127 -5.81 -1.11 18.04
C LYS A 127 -5.88 -0.80 19.54
N SER A 128 -6.90 -0.06 19.98
CA SER A 128 -7.13 0.24 21.41
C SER A 128 -7.37 -1.05 22.21
N LEU A 129 -8.15 -1.99 21.68
CA LEU A 129 -8.40 -3.28 22.33
C LEU A 129 -7.17 -4.21 22.36
N MET A 130 -6.16 -3.92 21.53
CA MET A 130 -4.88 -4.62 21.44
C MET A 130 -3.74 -3.87 22.14
N ASN A 131 -4.06 -3.00 23.10
CA ASN A 131 -3.07 -2.21 23.85
C ASN A 131 -2.11 -1.43 22.94
N GLY A 132 -2.61 -0.89 21.84
CA GLY A 132 -1.83 -0.10 20.89
C GLY A 132 -1.10 -0.89 19.81
N ALA A 133 -1.13 -2.22 19.84
CA ALA A 133 -0.52 -3.04 18.80
C ALA A 133 -1.20 -2.81 17.43
N PRO A 134 -0.43 -2.74 16.33
CA PRO A 134 -1.00 -2.59 15.00
C PRO A 134 -1.83 -3.83 14.64
N VAL A 135 -3.05 -3.60 14.14
CA VAL A 135 -3.97 -4.65 13.76
C VAL A 135 -4.82 -4.22 12.57
N ASN A 136 -5.09 -5.16 11.67
CA ASN A 136 -6.02 -4.93 10.58
C ASN A 136 -7.45 -5.13 11.08
N GLY A 137 -8.25 -4.06 11.13
CA GLY A 137 -9.63 -4.12 11.59
C GLY A 137 -10.53 -5.02 10.76
N TRP A 138 -10.21 -5.22 9.47
CA TRP A 138 -11.01 -6.10 8.61
C TRP A 138 -10.93 -7.57 9.02
N ASP A 139 -9.84 -8.00 9.61
CA ASP A 139 -9.56 -9.41 9.93
C ASP A 139 -10.00 -9.80 11.35
N VAL A 140 -10.25 -8.81 12.21
CA VAL A 140 -10.48 -9.05 13.65
C VAL A 140 -11.90 -8.75 14.11
N TRP A 141 -12.71 -8.14 13.25
CA TRP A 141 -14.13 -7.94 13.55
C TRP A 141 -15.00 -8.94 12.80
N PHE A 142 -16.00 -9.45 13.49
CA PHE A 142 -16.98 -10.41 12.97
C PHE A 142 -18.37 -9.85 13.11
N TYR A 143 -19.22 -10.10 12.16
CA TYR A 143 -20.65 -9.89 12.27
C TYR A 143 -21.37 -11.24 12.37
N LYS A 144 -22.65 -11.24 12.73
CA LYS A 144 -23.49 -12.42 12.67
C LYS A 144 -24.35 -12.36 11.43
N ASP A 145 -24.37 -13.44 10.66
CA ASP A 145 -25.31 -13.60 9.55
C ASP A 145 -26.74 -13.92 10.05
N ALA A 146 -27.68 -14.06 9.13
CA ALA A 146 -29.06 -14.41 9.44
C ALA A 146 -29.21 -15.77 10.18
N ASN A 147 -28.22 -16.66 10.04
CA ASN A 147 -28.18 -17.96 10.70
C ASN A 147 -27.46 -17.91 12.05
N GLY A 148 -26.95 -16.75 12.45
CA GLY A 148 -26.21 -16.57 13.71
C GLY A 148 -24.74 -16.94 13.64
N ASN A 149 -24.22 -17.31 12.46
CA ASN A 149 -22.80 -17.61 12.28
C ASN A 149 -21.96 -16.37 12.32
N LYS A 150 -20.78 -16.46 12.93
CA LYS A 150 -19.81 -15.37 12.96
C LYS A 150 -18.97 -15.40 11.70
N ILE A 151 -19.06 -14.34 10.90
CA ILE A 151 -18.32 -14.16 9.65
C ILE A 151 -17.44 -12.92 9.79
N VAL A 152 -16.21 -13.00 9.31
CA VAL A 152 -15.28 -11.86 9.31
C VAL A 152 -15.78 -10.76 8.36
N ILE A 153 -15.71 -9.51 8.77
CA ILE A 153 -16.22 -8.40 7.95
C ILE A 153 -15.44 -8.22 6.62
N ASP A 154 -14.24 -8.78 6.50
CA ASP A 154 -13.50 -8.79 5.24
C ASP A 154 -14.22 -9.51 4.10
N GLU A 155 -15.04 -10.50 4.42
CA GLU A 155 -15.87 -11.19 3.41
C GLU A 155 -16.89 -10.24 2.76
N LEU A 156 -17.51 -9.36 3.55
CA LEU A 156 -18.40 -8.33 3.01
C LEU A 156 -17.66 -7.35 2.11
N ARG A 157 -16.41 -6.99 2.48
CA ARG A 157 -15.56 -6.16 1.63
C ARG A 157 -15.21 -6.83 0.30
N LYS A 158 -14.99 -8.14 0.30
CA LYS A 158 -14.73 -8.92 -0.92
C LYS A 158 -15.98 -8.97 -1.81
N GLN A 159 -17.15 -9.22 -1.22
CA GLN A 159 -18.44 -9.20 -1.93
C GLN A 159 -18.71 -7.84 -2.57
N PHE A 160 -18.43 -6.75 -1.84
CA PHE A 160 -18.56 -5.39 -2.36
C PHE A 160 -17.69 -5.15 -3.61
N LYS A 161 -16.45 -5.63 -3.60
CA LYS A 161 -15.51 -5.49 -4.74
C LYS A 161 -15.93 -6.28 -5.98
N VAL A 162 -16.68 -7.34 -5.83
CA VAL A 162 -17.14 -8.17 -6.96
C VAL A 162 -18.35 -7.55 -7.64
N LYS A 163 -19.14 -6.76 -6.91
CA LYS A 163 -20.36 -6.13 -7.42
C LYS A 163 -20.16 -4.77 -8.09
N GLY A 164 -19.01 -4.12 -7.90
CA GLY A 164 -18.63 -2.82 -8.48
C GLY A 164 -17.48 -2.96 -9.46
#